data_5ba55d3e51101db8f607a5e129787e29
#
_entry.id   5ba55d3e51101db8f607a5e129787e29
#
_cell.length_a   1.000
_cell.length_b   1.000
_cell.length_c   1.000
_cell.angle_alpha   90.00
_cell.angle_beta   90.00
_cell.angle_gamma   90.00
#
_symmetry.space_group_name_H-M   'P 1'
#
loop_
_entity.id
_entity.type
_entity.pdbx_description
1 polymer ?
#
loop_
_entity_poly.entity_id
_entity_poly.type
_entity_poly.pdbx_seq_one_letter_code
_entity_poly.pdbx_strand_id
1 'polypeptide(L)'
;EIRLSLVGSEMCIRDRYKASHDSLTGLLNRDQFYEDVHDMVNKYHDTTFYLICSNIKDFKFINEIFGMEKGNQVLIKQAKLMASNPSERTICARLMNDRFALCLPREEFDEKRVADSIKELQREFSGNSFHLHTYMGVYEIRDRDEAVSIMVDKANIAADTIKNNYDCCVAYYDEHLLEISIEQRRLLGEFEPALQNDEFVMYLQPQVKRDGAAKGAEALVRWVHPSRGILTPYAFIDILENAGLIYKLDLYIW
;
A
#
# COMPACT_ATOMS: atom_id res chain seq x y z
N GLU A 1 -24.56 -47.43 5.48
CA GLU A 1 -24.90 -46.37 4.48
C GLU A 1 -24.88 -44.97 5.10
N ILE A 2 -25.30 -44.74 6.35
CA ILE A 2 -25.31 -43.40 7.01
C ILE A 2 -23.90 -42.83 7.22
N ARG A 3 -22.89 -43.66 7.50
CA ARG A 3 -21.49 -43.21 7.69
C ARG A 3 -20.82 -42.71 6.39
N LEU A 4 -21.16 -43.27 5.25
CA LEU A 4 -20.59 -42.84 3.95
C LEU A 4 -21.16 -41.49 3.49
N SER A 5 -22.43 -41.19 3.80
CA SER A 5 -23.04 -39.90 3.45
C SER A 5 -22.53 -38.74 4.32
N LEU A 6 -22.23 -38.99 5.60
CA LEU A 6 -21.63 -38.01 6.51
C LEU A 6 -20.18 -37.68 6.13
N VAL A 7 -19.37 -38.67 5.79
CA VAL A 7 -17.99 -38.48 5.31
C VAL A 7 -17.96 -37.68 3.98
N GLY A 8 -18.90 -37.98 3.07
CA GLY A 8 -19.03 -37.21 1.82
C GLY A 8 -19.44 -35.76 2.06
N SER A 9 -20.35 -35.50 3.01
CA SER A 9 -20.77 -34.14 3.34
C SER A 9 -19.69 -33.33 4.05
N GLU A 10 -18.96 -33.91 4.99
CA GLU A 10 -17.83 -33.25 5.67
C GLU A 10 -16.67 -32.94 4.72
N MET A 11 -16.40 -33.85 3.77
CA MET A 11 -15.38 -33.63 2.74
C MET A 11 -15.77 -32.48 1.79
N CYS A 12 -17.03 -32.44 1.36
CA CYS A 12 -17.55 -31.33 0.54
C CYS A 12 -17.54 -29.96 1.28
N ILE A 13 -17.87 -29.95 2.58
CA ILE A 13 -17.83 -28.74 3.41
C ILE A 13 -16.39 -28.26 3.56
N ARG A 14 -15.46 -29.16 3.84
CA ARG A 14 -14.03 -28.86 3.99
C ARG A 14 -13.39 -28.38 2.69
N ASP A 15 -13.78 -28.95 1.56
CA ASP A 15 -13.28 -28.55 0.26
C ASP A 15 -13.84 -27.17 -0.14
N ARG A 16 -15.10 -26.88 0.15
CA ARG A 16 -15.71 -25.56 -0.04
C ARG A 16 -15.05 -24.51 0.86
N TYR A 17 -14.79 -24.82 2.12
CA TYR A 17 -14.10 -23.91 3.03
C TYR A 17 -12.68 -23.58 2.53
N LYS A 18 -11.92 -24.56 2.07
CA LYS A 18 -10.60 -24.35 1.47
C LYS A 18 -10.64 -23.54 0.19
N ALA A 19 -11.72 -23.64 -0.59
CA ALA A 19 -11.90 -22.87 -1.82
C ALA A 19 -12.19 -21.39 -1.56
N SER A 20 -12.73 -21.03 -0.38
CA SER A 20 -13.16 -19.68 -0.03
C SER A 20 -12.30 -18.99 1.03
N HIS A 21 -11.41 -19.70 1.74
CA HIS A 21 -10.63 -19.18 2.86
C HIS A 21 -9.13 -19.38 2.69
N ASP A 22 -8.35 -18.43 3.24
CA ASP A 22 -6.90 -18.56 3.39
C ASP A 22 -6.55 -19.57 4.49
N SER A 23 -5.75 -20.57 4.14
CA SER A 23 -5.44 -21.72 5.03
C SER A 23 -4.59 -21.33 6.25
N LEU A 24 -3.84 -20.23 6.22
CA LEU A 24 -3.00 -19.78 7.31
C LEU A 24 -3.77 -18.93 8.33
N THR A 25 -4.59 -18.02 7.84
CA THR A 25 -5.24 -17.00 8.68
C THR A 25 -6.70 -17.31 9.00
N GLY A 26 -7.35 -18.16 8.20
CA GLY A 26 -8.78 -18.47 8.31
C GLY A 26 -9.71 -17.36 7.82
N LEU A 27 -9.17 -16.23 7.33
CA LEU A 27 -9.95 -15.20 6.68
C LEU A 27 -10.39 -15.65 5.28
N LEU A 28 -11.32 -14.93 4.66
CA LEU A 28 -11.65 -15.14 3.27
C LEU A 28 -10.40 -15.01 2.38
N ASN A 29 -10.37 -15.77 1.31
CA ASN A 29 -9.40 -15.53 0.24
C ASN A 29 -9.88 -14.36 -0.66
N ARG A 30 -9.03 -13.97 -1.62
CA ARG A 30 -9.30 -12.85 -2.52
C ARG A 30 -10.60 -13.01 -3.31
N ASP A 31 -10.81 -14.18 -3.88
CA ASP A 31 -11.91 -14.40 -4.82
C ASP A 31 -13.26 -14.35 -4.09
N GLN A 32 -13.36 -14.99 -2.93
CA GLN A 32 -14.56 -14.94 -2.09
C GLN A 32 -14.80 -13.54 -1.52
N PHE A 33 -13.73 -12.82 -1.16
CA PHE A 33 -13.84 -11.43 -0.72
C PHE A 33 -14.48 -10.53 -1.79
N TYR A 34 -14.07 -10.70 -3.06
CA TYR A 34 -14.61 -9.89 -4.15
C TYR A 34 -16.10 -10.15 -4.37
N GLU A 35 -16.51 -11.42 -4.32
CA GLU A 35 -17.93 -11.81 -4.44
C GLU A 35 -18.74 -11.26 -3.26
N ASP A 36 -18.31 -11.51 -2.03
CA ASP A 36 -19.05 -11.13 -0.83
C ASP A 36 -19.16 -9.60 -0.68
N VAL A 37 -18.11 -8.84 -1.01
CA VAL A 37 -18.14 -7.37 -0.99
C VAL A 37 -19.11 -6.84 -2.03
N HIS A 38 -19.07 -7.36 -3.27
CA HIS A 38 -20.00 -6.96 -4.31
C HIS A 38 -21.46 -7.17 -3.86
N ASP A 39 -21.77 -8.35 -3.32
CA ASP A 39 -23.12 -8.69 -2.86
C ASP A 39 -23.54 -7.82 -1.66
N MET A 40 -22.65 -7.60 -0.70
CA MET A 40 -22.91 -6.78 0.49
C MET A 40 -23.20 -5.32 0.11
N VAL A 41 -22.35 -4.71 -0.72
CA VAL A 41 -22.51 -3.30 -1.14
C VAL A 41 -23.80 -3.10 -1.91
N ASN A 42 -24.20 -4.08 -2.74
CA ASN A 42 -25.45 -4.05 -3.48
C ASN A 42 -26.69 -4.38 -2.63
N LYS A 43 -26.53 -5.12 -1.54
CA LYS A 43 -27.62 -5.42 -0.60
C LYS A 43 -27.99 -4.22 0.29
N TYR A 44 -27.01 -3.43 0.71
CA TYR A 44 -27.21 -2.34 1.67
C TYR A 44 -27.08 -0.96 1.00
N HIS A 45 -28.07 -0.58 0.18
CA HIS A 45 -28.03 0.62 -0.66
C HIS A 45 -27.90 1.94 0.12
N ASP A 46 -28.38 2.01 1.34
CA ASP A 46 -28.36 3.22 2.19
C ASP A 46 -27.10 3.34 3.03
N THR A 47 -26.15 2.39 2.92
CA THR A 47 -24.93 2.36 3.70
C THR A 47 -23.74 2.79 2.85
N THR A 48 -22.94 3.75 3.34
CA THR A 48 -21.63 4.06 2.77
C THR A 48 -20.60 3.09 3.32
N PHE A 49 -19.85 2.43 2.46
CA PHE A 49 -18.81 1.49 2.85
C PHE A 49 -17.42 2.05 2.61
N TYR A 50 -16.49 1.68 3.50
CA TYR A 50 -15.06 1.78 3.28
C TYR A 50 -14.50 0.42 2.87
N LEU A 51 -13.67 0.43 1.81
CA LEU A 51 -12.81 -0.67 1.47
C LEU A 51 -11.38 -0.28 1.86
N ILE A 52 -10.75 -1.11 2.68
CA ILE A 52 -9.45 -0.83 3.30
C ILE A 52 -8.48 -1.92 2.88
N CYS A 53 -7.32 -1.52 2.39
CA CYS A 53 -6.20 -2.43 2.14
C CYS A 53 -5.09 -2.17 3.15
N SER A 54 -4.57 -3.24 3.74
CA SER A 54 -3.49 -3.21 4.72
C SER A 54 -2.30 -4.02 4.24
N ASN A 55 -1.11 -3.45 4.38
CA ASN A 55 0.16 -4.06 4.01
C ASN A 55 1.15 -3.99 5.18
N ILE A 56 2.09 -4.94 5.22
CA ILE A 56 3.22 -4.93 6.16
C ILE A 56 4.47 -4.55 5.38
N LYS A 57 5.12 -3.45 5.76
CA LYS A 57 6.34 -3.00 5.10
C LYS A 57 7.44 -4.04 5.26
N ASP A 58 8.10 -4.33 4.14
CA ASP A 58 9.29 -5.18 4.10
C ASP A 58 9.09 -6.58 4.73
N PHE A 59 7.87 -7.13 4.64
CA PHE A 59 7.51 -8.44 5.22
C PHE A 59 8.48 -9.57 4.83
N LYS A 60 9.05 -9.49 3.62
CA LYS A 60 10.07 -10.45 3.16
C LYS A 60 11.26 -10.53 4.12
N PHE A 61 11.73 -9.39 4.64
CA PHE A 61 12.84 -9.36 5.59
C PHE A 61 12.48 -9.97 6.94
N ILE A 62 11.20 -9.91 7.36
CA ILE A 62 10.76 -10.64 8.57
C ILE A 62 11.01 -12.13 8.41
N ASN A 63 10.66 -12.69 7.25
CA ASN A 63 10.89 -14.11 6.96
C ASN A 63 12.37 -14.46 6.85
N GLU A 64 13.18 -13.58 6.25
CA GLU A 64 14.63 -13.80 6.09
C GLU A 64 15.38 -13.71 7.43
N ILE A 65 15.02 -12.75 8.29
CA ILE A 65 15.72 -12.50 9.56
C ILE A 65 15.23 -13.43 10.68
N PHE A 66 13.92 -13.64 10.78
CA PHE A 66 13.29 -14.33 11.92
C PHE A 66 12.68 -15.69 11.56
N GLY A 67 12.72 -16.06 10.28
CA GLY A 67 12.15 -17.31 9.76
C GLY A 67 10.65 -17.25 9.46
N MET A 68 10.21 -18.19 8.61
CA MET A 68 8.83 -18.29 8.12
C MET A 68 7.79 -18.45 9.24
N GLU A 69 8.16 -19.15 10.33
CA GLU A 69 7.25 -19.36 11.46
C GLU A 69 6.89 -18.02 12.14
N LYS A 70 7.88 -17.15 12.33
CA LYS A 70 7.66 -15.82 12.91
C LYS A 70 6.83 -14.94 11.98
N GLY A 71 7.11 -14.97 10.68
CA GLY A 71 6.28 -14.28 9.68
C GLY A 71 4.83 -14.76 9.70
N ASN A 72 4.60 -16.07 9.78
CA ASN A 72 3.26 -16.63 9.91
C ASN A 72 2.54 -16.15 11.19
N GLN A 73 3.24 -16.06 12.32
CA GLN A 73 2.67 -15.52 13.57
C GLN A 73 2.24 -14.06 13.41
N VAL A 74 3.02 -13.23 12.72
CA VAL A 74 2.65 -11.83 12.40
C VAL A 74 1.37 -11.80 11.57
N LEU A 75 1.27 -12.60 10.51
CA LEU A 75 0.09 -12.65 9.64
C LEU A 75 -1.16 -13.12 10.39
N ILE A 76 -1.04 -14.16 11.22
CA ILE A 76 -2.15 -14.67 12.04
C ILE A 76 -2.60 -13.60 13.05
N LYS A 77 -1.67 -12.89 13.69
CA LYS A 77 -2.00 -11.83 14.64
C LYS A 77 -2.70 -10.67 13.95
N GLN A 78 -2.20 -10.23 12.80
CA GLN A 78 -2.85 -9.17 12.01
C GLN A 78 -4.27 -9.57 11.60
N ALA A 79 -4.47 -10.79 11.11
CA ALA A 79 -5.80 -11.31 10.77
C ALA A 79 -6.76 -11.25 11.97
N LYS A 80 -6.30 -11.67 13.16
CA LYS A 80 -7.10 -11.61 14.40
C LYS A 80 -7.48 -10.18 14.78
N LEU A 81 -6.55 -9.23 14.66
CA LEU A 81 -6.80 -7.83 14.96
C LEU A 81 -7.83 -7.23 14.00
N MET A 82 -7.72 -7.52 12.70
CA MET A 82 -8.69 -7.06 11.70
C MET A 82 -10.09 -7.66 11.93
N ALA A 83 -10.17 -8.93 12.31
CA ALA A 83 -11.42 -9.62 12.57
C ALA A 83 -11.96 -9.43 14.01
N SER A 84 -11.33 -8.56 14.82
CA SER A 84 -11.66 -8.44 16.25
C SER A 84 -13.03 -7.82 16.54
N ASN A 85 -13.69 -7.22 15.56
CA ASN A 85 -15.02 -6.63 15.70
C ASN A 85 -15.92 -7.04 14.52
N PRO A 86 -16.31 -8.31 14.44
CA PRO A 86 -17.16 -8.76 13.37
C PRO A 86 -18.55 -8.14 13.50
N SER A 87 -19.06 -7.58 12.40
CA SER A 87 -20.48 -7.28 12.23
C SER A 87 -20.99 -8.05 11.00
N GLU A 88 -22.31 -8.15 10.85
CA GLU A 88 -22.89 -8.77 9.65
C GLU A 88 -22.56 -8.00 8.35
N ARG A 89 -22.06 -6.76 8.49
CA ARG A 89 -21.68 -5.88 7.39
C ARG A 89 -20.17 -5.64 7.31
N THR A 90 -19.38 -6.53 7.92
CA THR A 90 -17.92 -6.46 7.91
C THR A 90 -17.33 -7.72 7.31
N ILE A 91 -16.54 -7.57 6.25
CA ILE A 91 -15.90 -8.65 5.52
C ILE A 91 -14.39 -8.45 5.55
N CYS A 92 -13.66 -9.47 6.02
CA CYS A 92 -12.20 -9.46 6.12
C CYS A 92 -11.60 -10.57 5.25
N ALA A 93 -10.50 -10.25 4.58
CA ALA A 93 -9.79 -11.22 3.74
C ALA A 93 -8.27 -11.05 3.80
N ARG A 94 -7.58 -12.14 3.46
CA ARG A 94 -6.18 -12.09 3.07
C ARG A 94 -6.11 -12.26 1.56
N LEU A 95 -5.64 -11.23 0.87
CA LEU A 95 -5.63 -11.20 -0.60
C LEU A 95 -4.45 -11.99 -1.17
N MET A 96 -3.26 -11.74 -0.66
CA MET A 96 -2.02 -12.40 -1.08
C MET A 96 -0.86 -11.99 -0.17
N ASN A 97 0.04 -12.92 0.19
CA ASN A 97 1.24 -12.67 1.00
C ASN A 97 0.93 -11.95 2.33
N ASP A 98 1.33 -10.68 2.45
CA ASP A 98 1.11 -9.79 3.59
C ASP A 98 0.00 -8.74 3.34
N ARG A 99 -0.77 -8.92 2.26
CA ARG A 99 -1.86 -8.00 1.88
C ARG A 99 -3.20 -8.51 2.40
N PHE A 100 -3.84 -7.65 3.17
CA PHE A 100 -5.17 -7.89 3.72
C PHE A 100 -6.16 -6.85 3.20
N ALA A 101 -7.43 -7.22 3.18
CA ALA A 101 -8.52 -6.31 2.86
C ALA A 101 -9.64 -6.40 3.89
N LEU A 102 -10.32 -5.29 4.09
CA LEU A 102 -11.45 -5.15 4.98
C LEU A 102 -12.50 -4.28 4.30
N CYS A 103 -13.75 -4.72 4.30
CA CYS A 103 -14.87 -3.88 3.88
C CYS A 103 -15.85 -3.77 5.04
N LEU A 104 -16.23 -2.54 5.41
CA LEU A 104 -17.14 -2.27 6.52
C LEU A 104 -17.89 -0.96 6.30
N PRO A 105 -19.05 -0.76 6.99
CA PRO A 105 -19.72 0.53 7.02
C PRO A 105 -18.80 1.64 7.52
N ARG A 106 -18.87 2.81 6.88
CA ARG A 106 -18.09 3.99 7.26
C ARG A 106 -18.24 4.35 8.74
N GLU A 107 -19.45 4.24 9.27
CA GLU A 107 -19.77 4.54 10.68
C GLU A 107 -19.13 3.54 11.68
N GLU A 108 -18.72 2.35 11.21
CA GLU A 108 -18.04 1.34 12.03
C GLU A 108 -16.50 1.49 11.99
N PHE A 109 -15.97 2.37 11.13
CA PHE A 109 -14.53 2.61 11.03
C PHE A 109 -14.05 3.56 12.12
N ASP A 110 -13.15 3.08 12.96
CA ASP A 110 -12.49 3.84 14.02
C ASP A 110 -10.98 3.86 13.80
N GLU A 111 -10.47 4.99 13.31
CA GLU A 111 -9.05 5.19 13.02
C GLU A 111 -8.17 5.06 14.27
N LYS A 112 -8.66 5.51 15.45
CA LYS A 112 -7.94 5.36 16.71
C LYS A 112 -7.76 3.90 17.09
N ARG A 113 -8.80 3.11 16.93
CA ARG A 113 -8.76 1.66 17.18
C ARG A 113 -7.82 0.95 16.21
N VAL A 114 -7.79 1.37 14.94
CA VAL A 114 -6.83 0.87 13.95
C VAL A 114 -5.41 1.19 14.38
N ALA A 115 -5.12 2.43 14.77
CA ALA A 115 -3.81 2.84 15.26
C ALA A 115 -3.38 2.05 16.52
N ASP A 116 -4.29 1.80 17.45
CA ASP A 116 -4.02 1.02 18.65
C ASP A 116 -3.73 -0.46 18.31
N SER A 117 -4.46 -1.04 17.35
CA SER A 117 -4.21 -2.41 16.85
C SER A 117 -2.84 -2.53 16.17
N ILE A 118 -2.43 -1.54 15.39
CA ILE A 118 -1.10 -1.49 14.78
C ILE A 118 -0.01 -1.40 15.85
N LYS A 119 -0.19 -0.54 16.88
CA LYS A 119 0.74 -0.45 18.01
C LYS A 119 0.85 -1.76 18.79
N GLU A 120 -0.26 -2.49 18.96
CA GLU A 120 -0.24 -3.81 19.60
C GLU A 120 0.61 -4.78 18.79
N LEU A 121 0.41 -4.84 17.47
CA LEU A 121 1.20 -5.67 16.57
C LEU A 121 2.70 -5.30 16.62
N GLN A 122 3.00 -4.01 16.60
CA GLN A 122 4.37 -3.50 16.71
C GLN A 122 5.03 -3.91 18.03
N ARG A 123 4.35 -3.75 19.18
CA ARG A 123 4.90 -4.14 20.49
C ARG A 123 5.23 -5.62 20.58
N GLU A 124 4.40 -6.47 19.97
CA GLU A 124 4.57 -7.93 20.04
C GLU A 124 5.71 -8.43 19.11
N PHE A 125 5.92 -7.77 17.97
CA PHE A 125 6.80 -8.27 16.92
C PHE A 125 8.00 -7.39 16.58
N SER A 126 8.05 -6.15 17.07
CA SER A 126 9.24 -5.31 16.93
C SER A 126 10.29 -5.65 18.01
N GLY A 127 11.56 -5.53 17.65
CA GLY A 127 12.70 -5.72 18.54
C GLY A 127 13.76 -4.65 18.30
N ASN A 128 14.92 -4.77 18.96
CA ASN A 128 16.00 -3.79 18.85
C ASN A 128 16.57 -3.63 17.43
N SER A 129 16.35 -4.62 16.56
CA SER A 129 16.93 -4.67 15.21
C SER A 129 15.89 -4.52 14.09
N PHE A 130 14.60 -4.48 14.42
CA PHE A 130 13.53 -4.44 13.43
C PHE A 130 12.29 -3.73 13.96
N HIS A 131 11.79 -2.77 13.18
CA HIS A 131 10.51 -2.10 13.44
C HIS A 131 9.46 -2.59 12.45
N LEU A 132 8.46 -3.31 12.97
CA LEU A 132 7.30 -3.68 12.17
C LEU A 132 6.51 -2.41 11.81
N HIS A 133 6.26 -2.19 10.53
CA HIS A 133 5.41 -1.09 10.07
C HIS A 133 4.27 -1.64 9.22
N THR A 134 3.05 -1.39 9.69
CA THR A 134 1.81 -1.69 8.97
C THR A 134 1.15 -0.39 8.56
N TYR A 135 0.74 -0.31 7.31
CA TYR A 135 0.10 0.87 6.74
C TYR A 135 -1.15 0.47 5.95
N MET A 136 -2.12 1.36 5.91
CA MET A 136 -3.44 1.11 5.35
C MET A 136 -3.88 2.23 4.43
N GLY A 137 -4.55 1.86 3.35
CA GLY A 137 -5.26 2.78 2.49
C GLY A 137 -6.75 2.54 2.56
N VAL A 138 -7.52 3.60 2.59
CA VAL A 138 -8.98 3.60 2.72
C VAL A 138 -9.59 4.18 1.45
N TYR A 139 -10.48 3.44 0.82
CA TYR A 139 -11.32 3.90 -0.29
C TYR A 139 -12.78 3.96 0.15
N GLU A 140 -13.42 5.12 0.01
CA GLU A 140 -14.87 5.26 0.18
C GLU A 140 -15.58 4.79 -1.08
N ILE A 141 -16.39 3.75 -0.99
CA ILE A 141 -17.11 3.19 -2.14
C ILE A 141 -18.21 4.16 -2.56
N ARG A 142 -18.00 4.82 -3.70
CA ARG A 142 -18.93 5.79 -4.29
C ARG A 142 -19.75 5.18 -5.44
N ASP A 143 -19.10 4.37 -6.25
CA ASP A 143 -19.70 3.64 -7.35
C ASP A 143 -19.81 2.15 -6.97
N ARG A 144 -21.04 1.65 -6.89
CA ARG A 144 -21.33 0.26 -6.51
C ARG A 144 -21.18 -0.72 -7.66
N ASP A 145 -21.26 -0.22 -8.88
CA ASP A 145 -21.08 -1.00 -10.11
C ASP A 145 -19.60 -1.16 -10.47
N GLU A 146 -18.72 -0.43 -9.78
CA GLU A 146 -17.28 -0.56 -9.96
C GLU A 146 -16.79 -1.95 -9.50
N ALA A 147 -15.92 -2.58 -10.28
CA ALA A 147 -15.34 -3.86 -9.90
C ALA A 147 -14.55 -3.74 -8.57
N VAL A 148 -14.76 -4.69 -7.65
CA VAL A 148 -14.09 -4.70 -6.33
C VAL A 148 -12.57 -4.71 -6.46
N SER A 149 -12.03 -5.30 -7.53
CA SER A 149 -10.59 -5.25 -7.83
C SER A 149 -10.08 -3.82 -8.03
N ILE A 150 -10.85 -2.96 -8.69
CA ILE A 150 -10.52 -1.54 -8.89
C ILE A 150 -10.60 -0.78 -7.55
N MET A 151 -11.61 -1.07 -6.73
CA MET A 151 -11.73 -0.50 -5.39
C MET A 151 -10.51 -0.86 -4.52
N VAL A 152 -10.04 -2.11 -4.60
CA VAL A 152 -8.82 -2.59 -3.93
C VAL A 152 -7.58 -1.86 -4.45
N ASP A 153 -7.47 -1.64 -5.76
CA ASP A 153 -6.36 -0.88 -6.34
C ASP A 153 -6.35 0.58 -5.85
N LYS A 154 -7.51 1.23 -5.77
CA LYS A 154 -7.65 2.59 -5.23
C LYS A 154 -7.20 2.67 -3.76
N ALA A 155 -7.63 1.71 -2.92
CA ALA A 155 -7.17 1.63 -1.55
C ALA A 155 -5.65 1.41 -1.46
N ASN A 156 -5.07 0.58 -2.32
CA ASN A 156 -3.62 0.37 -2.36
C ASN A 156 -2.85 1.62 -2.81
N ILE A 157 -3.38 2.41 -3.77
CA ILE A 157 -2.78 3.69 -4.18
C ILE A 157 -2.68 4.62 -2.97
N ALA A 158 -3.73 4.73 -2.16
CA ALA A 158 -3.70 5.52 -0.93
C ALA A 158 -2.66 4.98 0.06
N ALA A 159 -2.63 3.67 0.30
CA ALA A 159 -1.64 3.03 1.18
C ALA A 159 -0.20 3.33 0.76
N ASP A 160 0.09 3.27 -0.54
CA ASP A 160 1.44 3.48 -1.07
C ASP A 160 1.97 4.90 -0.82
N THR A 161 1.10 5.91 -0.65
CA THR A 161 1.52 7.30 -0.33
C THR A 161 2.19 7.41 1.04
N ILE A 162 1.85 6.52 1.98
CA ILE A 162 2.37 6.53 3.36
C ILE A 162 3.32 5.38 3.67
N LYS A 163 3.65 4.56 2.69
CA LYS A 163 4.50 3.37 2.86
C LYS A 163 5.82 3.66 3.59
N ASN A 164 6.42 4.84 3.38
CA ASN A 164 7.68 5.25 3.99
C ASN A 164 7.49 6.23 5.16
N ASN A 165 6.25 6.52 5.55
CA ASN A 165 5.94 7.40 6.65
C ASN A 165 5.55 6.58 7.89
N TYR A 166 6.48 6.45 8.85
CA TYR A 166 6.27 5.67 10.07
C TYR A 166 5.35 6.35 11.10
N ASP A 167 5.07 7.65 10.93
CA ASP A 167 4.20 8.42 11.80
C ASP A 167 2.73 8.34 11.38
N CYS A 168 2.46 7.90 10.14
CA CYS A 168 1.12 7.79 9.58
C CYS A 168 0.82 6.34 9.21
N CYS A 169 -0.29 5.82 9.72
CA CYS A 169 -0.71 4.43 9.49
C CYS A 169 -1.90 4.30 8.54
N VAL A 170 -2.62 5.40 8.27
CA VAL A 170 -3.86 5.40 7.47
C VAL A 170 -3.82 6.54 6.47
N ALA A 171 -4.11 6.25 5.20
CA ALA A 171 -4.29 7.24 4.15
C ALA A 171 -5.63 7.02 3.44
N TYR A 172 -6.27 8.09 3.01
CA TYR A 172 -7.53 8.04 2.29
C TYR A 172 -7.30 8.26 0.81
N TYR A 173 -7.98 7.45 -0.02
CA TYR A 173 -7.93 7.62 -1.46
C TYR A 173 -8.66 8.90 -1.88
N ASP A 174 -8.04 9.59 -2.81
CA ASP A 174 -8.56 10.75 -3.50
C ASP A 174 -8.14 10.61 -4.97
N GLU A 175 -8.94 11.11 -5.89
CA GLU A 175 -8.68 10.98 -7.33
C GLU A 175 -7.36 11.66 -7.74
N HIS A 176 -6.97 12.72 -7.03
CA HIS A 176 -5.69 13.38 -7.23
C HIS A 176 -4.48 12.48 -6.96
N LEU A 177 -4.60 11.52 -6.03
CA LEU A 177 -3.54 10.54 -5.76
C LEU A 177 -3.29 9.62 -6.96
N LEU A 178 -4.35 9.27 -7.69
CA LEU A 178 -4.21 8.49 -8.92
C LEU A 178 -3.46 9.27 -9.99
N GLU A 179 -3.80 10.56 -10.18
CA GLU A 179 -3.12 11.45 -11.13
C GLU A 179 -1.63 11.58 -10.78
N ILE A 180 -1.30 11.81 -9.50
CA ILE A 180 0.08 11.86 -9.00
C ILE A 180 0.80 10.53 -9.30
N SER A 181 0.18 9.39 -9.02
CA SER A 181 0.78 8.07 -9.25
C SER A 181 1.06 7.80 -10.73
N ILE A 182 0.14 8.21 -11.61
CA ILE A 182 0.31 8.09 -13.07
C ILE A 182 1.48 8.97 -13.52
N GLU A 183 1.53 10.22 -13.02
CA GLU A 183 2.56 11.17 -13.39
C GLU A 183 3.96 10.72 -12.93
N GLN A 184 4.07 10.19 -11.70
CA GLN A 184 5.32 9.60 -11.21
C GLN A 184 5.80 8.44 -12.08
N ARG A 185 4.91 7.52 -12.47
CA ARG A 185 5.25 6.41 -13.37
C ARG A 185 5.68 6.88 -14.74
N ARG A 186 5.05 7.96 -15.26
CA ARG A 186 5.41 8.56 -16.53
C ARG A 186 6.83 9.15 -16.47
N LEU A 187 7.13 9.96 -15.43
CA LEU A 187 8.47 10.51 -15.22
C LEU A 187 9.55 9.43 -15.09
N LEU A 188 9.25 8.33 -14.39
CA LEU A 188 10.16 7.18 -14.32
C LEU A 188 10.41 6.53 -15.69
N GLY A 189 9.37 6.39 -16.50
CA GLY A 189 9.50 5.85 -17.86
C GLY A 189 10.27 6.75 -18.81
N GLU A 190 10.22 8.06 -18.61
CA GLU A 190 10.91 9.06 -19.42
C GLU A 190 12.38 9.30 -18.97
N PHE A 191 12.77 8.83 -17.76
CA PHE A 191 14.07 9.12 -17.15
C PHE A 191 15.27 8.60 -17.97
N GLU A 192 15.27 7.33 -18.36
CA GLU A 192 16.38 6.74 -19.15
C GLU A 192 16.55 7.40 -20.53
N PRO A 193 15.46 7.62 -21.31
CA PRO A 193 15.53 8.43 -22.52
C PRO A 193 16.05 9.84 -22.27
N ALA A 194 15.66 10.49 -21.18
CA ALA A 194 16.09 11.86 -20.86
C ALA A 194 17.60 11.96 -20.58
N LEU A 195 18.19 10.93 -19.95
CA LEU A 195 19.66 10.84 -19.79
C LEU A 195 20.36 10.71 -21.16
N GLN A 196 19.79 9.92 -22.07
CA GLN A 196 20.37 9.71 -23.40
C GLN A 196 20.25 10.92 -24.32
N ASN A 197 19.25 11.77 -24.08
CA ASN A 197 18.98 12.98 -24.86
C ASN A 197 19.57 14.24 -24.25
N ASP A 198 20.41 14.14 -23.22
CA ASP A 198 21.03 15.26 -22.52
C ASP A 198 20.03 16.30 -21.98
N GLU A 199 18.87 15.81 -21.50
CA GLU A 199 17.80 16.66 -20.98
C GLU A 199 18.09 17.15 -19.54
N PHE A 200 19.05 16.54 -18.83
CA PHE A 200 19.47 16.99 -17.51
C PHE A 200 20.63 17.96 -17.60
N VAL A 201 20.46 19.13 -17.02
CA VAL A 201 21.47 20.21 -17.05
C VAL A 201 21.76 20.68 -15.64
N MET A 202 22.99 21.16 -15.41
CA MET A 202 23.43 21.74 -14.16
C MET A 202 23.33 23.26 -14.22
N TYR A 203 22.57 23.85 -13.32
CA TYR A 203 22.54 25.29 -13.07
C TYR A 203 23.44 25.60 -11.88
N LEU A 204 24.20 26.69 -11.98
CA LEU A 204 25.04 27.17 -10.91
C LEU A 204 24.38 28.41 -10.26
N GLN A 205 24.00 28.28 -9.00
CA GLN A 205 23.51 29.43 -8.22
C GLN A 205 24.67 30.04 -7.43
N PRO A 206 25.09 31.29 -7.73
CA PRO A 206 26.22 31.91 -7.07
C PRO A 206 25.94 32.15 -5.59
N GLN A 207 26.88 31.78 -4.74
CA GLN A 207 26.92 32.13 -3.32
C GLN A 207 27.79 33.38 -3.15
N VAL A 208 27.19 34.46 -2.70
CA VAL A 208 27.89 35.75 -2.53
C VAL A 208 28.11 36.08 -1.07
N LYS A 209 29.24 36.69 -0.75
CA LYS A 209 29.50 37.28 0.56
C LYS A 209 28.68 38.56 0.74
N ARG A 210 28.68 39.09 1.97
CA ARG A 210 27.98 40.32 2.33
C ARG A 210 28.45 41.55 1.55
N ASP A 211 29.69 41.52 1.07
CA ASP A 211 30.31 42.55 0.22
C ASP A 211 30.03 42.38 -1.28
N GLY A 212 29.22 41.40 -1.66
CA GLY A 212 28.86 41.08 -3.04
C GLY A 212 29.87 40.22 -3.79
N ALA A 213 31.03 39.88 -3.19
CA ALA A 213 32.01 39.01 -3.82
C ALA A 213 31.52 37.54 -3.87
N ALA A 214 31.69 36.87 -5.00
CA ALA A 214 31.36 35.47 -5.17
C ALA A 214 32.29 34.63 -4.26
N LYS A 215 31.69 33.71 -3.46
CA LYS A 215 32.40 32.76 -2.61
C LYS A 215 32.43 31.35 -3.23
N GLY A 216 31.44 31.04 -4.01
CA GLY A 216 31.23 29.74 -4.63
C GLY A 216 29.92 29.72 -5.41
N ALA A 217 29.51 28.55 -5.83
CA ALA A 217 28.20 28.33 -6.42
C ALA A 217 27.62 26.99 -5.94
N GLU A 218 26.31 26.94 -5.82
CA GLU A 218 25.58 25.70 -5.59
C GLU A 218 25.19 25.11 -6.94
N ALA A 219 25.48 23.83 -7.14
CA ALA A 219 25.10 23.10 -8.34
C ALA A 219 23.69 22.55 -8.17
N LEU A 220 22.80 22.96 -9.04
CA LEU A 220 21.38 22.61 -9.00
C LEU A 220 20.98 21.93 -10.30
N VAL A 221 20.66 20.66 -10.26
CA VAL A 221 20.17 19.93 -11.43
C VAL A 221 18.80 20.46 -11.86
N ARG A 222 18.57 20.48 -13.18
CA ARG A 222 17.27 20.77 -13.81
C ARG A 222 17.04 19.76 -14.90
N TRP A 223 15.81 19.30 -15.04
CA TRP A 223 15.39 18.48 -16.17
C TRP A 223 14.70 19.39 -17.20
N VAL A 224 15.34 19.60 -18.35
CA VAL A 224 14.78 20.37 -19.47
C VAL A 224 13.89 19.44 -20.28
N HIS A 225 12.66 19.27 -19.82
CA HIS A 225 11.73 18.32 -20.39
C HIS A 225 11.11 18.85 -21.70
N PRO A 226 11.06 18.08 -22.78
CA PRO A 226 10.62 18.55 -24.12
C PRO A 226 9.19 19.16 -24.14
N SER A 227 8.27 18.62 -23.35
CA SER A 227 6.87 19.04 -23.34
C SER A 227 6.43 19.79 -22.09
N ARG A 228 7.22 19.75 -20.98
CA ARG A 228 6.86 20.33 -19.67
C ARG A 228 7.73 21.52 -19.28
N GLY A 229 8.73 21.85 -20.11
CA GLY A 229 9.71 22.87 -19.80
C GLY A 229 10.69 22.45 -18.72
N ILE A 230 11.16 23.38 -17.89
CA ILE A 230 12.19 23.12 -16.89
C ILE A 230 11.55 22.59 -15.62
N LEU A 231 11.80 21.31 -15.30
CA LEU A 231 11.40 20.69 -14.05
C LEU A 231 12.49 20.93 -12.99
N THR A 232 12.03 21.31 -11.78
CA THR A 232 12.91 21.47 -10.62
C THR A 232 13.16 20.13 -9.91
N PRO A 233 14.19 20.00 -9.08
CA PRO A 233 14.49 18.77 -8.32
C PRO A 233 13.31 18.19 -7.58
N TYR A 234 12.45 19.03 -6.98
CA TYR A 234 11.24 18.59 -6.27
C TYR A 234 10.28 17.76 -7.11
N ALA A 235 10.32 17.89 -8.43
CA ALA A 235 9.42 17.16 -9.31
C ALA A 235 9.88 15.73 -9.59
N PHE A 236 11.16 15.38 -9.39
CA PHE A 236 11.70 14.08 -9.83
C PHE A 236 12.67 13.42 -8.85
N ILE A 237 13.34 14.16 -7.95
CA ILE A 237 14.36 13.54 -7.06
C ILE A 237 13.74 12.46 -6.18
N ASP A 238 12.68 12.74 -5.45
CA ASP A 238 12.02 11.76 -4.56
C ASP A 238 11.53 10.54 -5.34
N ILE A 239 11.08 10.74 -6.58
CA ILE A 239 10.63 9.66 -7.46
C ILE A 239 11.80 8.75 -7.83
N LEU A 240 12.95 9.32 -8.18
CA LEU A 240 14.17 8.59 -8.54
C LEU A 240 14.79 7.89 -7.33
N GLU A 241 14.80 8.52 -6.16
CA GLU A 241 15.26 7.92 -4.90
C GLU A 241 14.41 6.70 -4.52
N ASN A 242 13.09 6.84 -4.54
CA ASN A 242 12.17 5.73 -4.25
C ASN A 242 12.29 4.58 -5.25
N ALA A 243 12.65 4.87 -6.51
CA ALA A 243 12.91 3.88 -7.54
C ALA A 243 14.36 3.31 -7.51
N GLY A 244 15.24 3.86 -6.67
CA GLY A 244 16.66 3.48 -6.62
C GLY A 244 17.44 3.89 -7.86
N LEU A 245 16.99 4.92 -8.59
CA LEU A 245 17.59 5.39 -9.84
C LEU A 245 18.42 6.66 -9.68
N ILE A 246 18.39 7.31 -8.52
CA ILE A 246 19.08 8.58 -8.26
C ILE A 246 20.58 8.52 -8.57
N TYR A 247 21.22 7.36 -8.28
CA TYR A 247 22.65 7.19 -8.52
C TYR A 247 23.03 7.32 -10.02
N LYS A 248 22.11 7.01 -10.96
CA LYS A 248 22.35 7.18 -12.40
C LYS A 248 22.37 8.65 -12.77
N LEU A 249 21.49 9.45 -12.16
CA LEU A 249 21.50 10.89 -12.33
C LEU A 249 22.78 11.50 -11.76
N ASP A 250 23.21 11.07 -10.58
CA ASP A 250 24.46 11.52 -9.97
C ASP A 250 25.66 11.23 -10.86
N LEU A 251 25.77 10.00 -11.40
CA LEU A 251 26.84 9.61 -12.33
C LEU A 251 26.81 10.38 -13.65
N TYR A 252 25.63 10.81 -14.09
CA TYR A 252 25.48 11.59 -15.31
C TYR A 252 25.90 13.06 -15.12
N ILE A 253 25.61 13.65 -13.96
CA ILE A 253 25.89 15.05 -13.67
C ILE A 253 27.38 15.30 -13.34
N TRP A 254 28.12 14.32 -12.79
CA TRP A 254 29.56 14.39 -12.42
C TRP A 254 30.48 13.86 -13.50
#